data_d5cb41fe13c8f040b66ff525e14d0c09
#
_entry.id   d5cb41fe13c8f040b66ff525e14d0c09
#
_cell.length_a   1.000
_cell.length_b   1.000
_cell.length_c   1.000
_cell.angle_alpha   90.00
_cell.angle_beta   90.00
_cell.angle_gamma   90.00
#
_symmetry.space_group_name_H-M   'P 1'
#
loop_
_entity.id
_entity.type
_entity.pdbx_description
1 polymer ?
#
loop_
_entity_poly.entity_id
_entity_poly.type
_entity_poly.pdbx_seq_one_letter_code
_entity_poly.pdbx_strand_id
1 'polypeptide(L)'
;VNDEAFRLVPIGVVHSPVADRRLMPPNGVEAEIEIFPDFADGLLRIEENTHLWVLGWFVDADRERLELVRPEYDPARRRRGVFGLRSVARPNPIALTATRLLAVEGLRLRVAPLDFIDGTPIVDLKRYSPSWDCIFSARSSRDRYLIDWDSPERLAEYEREATNFHGELCRWVVIGARLIQHLGLLWTVHPKDEDLRVTVSDDPALTHLADALQALTAATLGNGRLRVTSERKVSFTWRERRWTVALRPLPDLPLEAFRSLAIERLVDECS
;
A
#
# COMPACT_ATOMS: atom_id res chain seq x y z
N VAL A 1 -19.45 -13.30 28.96
CA VAL A 1 -19.51 -11.93 28.43
C VAL A 1 -20.85 -11.41 28.91
N ASN A 2 -20.84 -10.41 29.81
CA ASN A 2 -22.07 -9.78 30.29
C ASN A 2 -22.84 -9.20 29.11
N ASP A 3 -24.17 -9.34 29.15
CA ASP A 3 -25.12 -8.95 28.11
C ASP A 3 -25.31 -7.41 28.02
N GLU A 4 -24.39 -6.62 28.52
CA GLU A 4 -24.30 -5.19 28.22
C GLU A 4 -23.85 -5.04 26.79
N ALA A 5 -24.81 -4.71 25.93
CA ALA A 5 -24.60 -4.57 24.51
C ALA A 5 -23.39 -3.68 24.20
N PHE A 6 -22.37 -4.22 23.58
CA PHE A 6 -21.26 -3.46 23.01
C PHE A 6 -21.83 -2.38 22.08
N ARG A 7 -21.73 -1.13 22.50
CA ARG A 7 -22.25 0.00 21.73
C ARG A 7 -21.08 0.85 21.23
N LEU A 8 -20.90 0.89 19.92
CA LEU A 8 -20.03 1.87 19.28
C LEU A 8 -20.79 3.18 19.09
N VAL A 9 -20.14 4.29 19.42
CA VAL A 9 -20.67 5.64 19.23
C VAL A 9 -19.89 6.28 18.10
N PRO A 10 -20.53 6.79 17.03
CA PRO A 10 -19.85 7.57 16.02
C PRO A 10 -19.30 8.86 16.64
N ILE A 11 -18.02 9.15 16.43
CA ILE A 11 -17.36 10.37 16.89
C ILE A 11 -17.26 11.43 15.79
N GLY A 12 -17.58 11.05 14.55
CA GLY A 12 -17.46 11.92 13.38
C GLY A 12 -17.97 11.23 12.12
N VAL A 13 -17.78 11.89 11.00
CA VAL A 13 -18.22 11.43 9.67
C VAL A 13 -17.16 11.79 8.62
N VAL A 14 -17.07 10.97 7.58
CA VAL A 14 -16.21 11.22 6.40
C VAL A 14 -16.95 12.06 5.38
N HIS A 15 -16.26 13.09 4.86
CA HIS A 15 -16.62 13.81 3.64
C HIS A 15 -15.63 13.40 2.54
N SER A 16 -16.10 12.62 1.60
CA SER A 16 -15.29 12.08 0.50
C SER A 16 -15.87 12.50 -0.85
N PRO A 17 -15.03 12.77 -1.86
CA PRO A 17 -15.53 12.99 -3.22
C PRO A 17 -16.17 11.73 -3.84
N VAL A 18 -16.03 10.58 -3.19
CA VAL A 18 -16.53 9.29 -3.68
C VAL A 18 -17.66 8.79 -2.78
N ALA A 19 -18.87 8.72 -3.32
CA ALA A 19 -20.06 8.20 -2.62
C ALA A 19 -20.35 6.71 -2.95
N ASP A 20 -19.89 6.21 -4.09
CA ASP A 20 -20.08 4.81 -4.49
C ASP A 20 -18.75 4.04 -4.35
N ARG A 21 -18.75 3.01 -3.50
CA ARG A 21 -17.57 2.16 -3.24
C ARG A 21 -16.96 1.53 -4.49
N ARG A 22 -17.75 1.34 -5.57
CA ARG A 22 -17.27 0.78 -6.85
C ARG A 22 -16.38 1.74 -7.61
N LEU A 23 -16.49 3.03 -7.30
CA LEU A 23 -15.70 4.12 -7.88
C LEU A 23 -14.49 4.49 -7.03
N MET A 24 -14.34 3.89 -5.83
CA MET A 24 -13.21 4.17 -4.97
C MET A 24 -11.92 3.65 -5.59
N PRO A 25 -10.92 4.53 -5.83
CA PRO A 25 -9.62 4.08 -6.31
C PRO A 25 -8.96 3.11 -5.33
N PRO A 26 -8.16 2.14 -5.80
CA PRO A 26 -7.48 1.16 -4.95
C PRO A 26 -6.60 1.79 -3.85
N ASN A 27 -6.05 2.97 -4.11
CA ASN A 27 -5.21 3.71 -3.17
C ASN A 27 -5.99 4.74 -2.33
N GLY A 28 -7.31 4.79 -2.45
CA GLY A 28 -8.11 5.80 -1.78
C GLY A 28 -7.98 7.19 -2.41
N VAL A 29 -8.55 8.18 -1.76
CA VAL A 29 -8.59 9.59 -2.18
C VAL A 29 -8.25 10.51 -1.01
N GLU A 30 -7.99 11.79 -1.29
CA GLU A 30 -8.02 12.83 -0.26
C GLU A 30 -9.45 13.01 0.24
N ALA A 31 -9.63 13.09 1.55
CA ALA A 31 -10.93 13.22 2.19
C ALA A 31 -10.84 14.10 3.45
N GLU A 32 -11.98 14.53 3.93
CA GLU A 32 -12.13 15.25 5.20
C GLU A 32 -12.82 14.36 6.23
N ILE A 33 -12.39 14.41 7.48
CA ILE A 33 -13.06 13.80 8.61
C ILE A 33 -13.57 14.94 9.48
N GLU A 34 -14.89 15.05 9.63
CA GLU A 34 -15.53 15.99 10.55
C GLU A 34 -15.80 15.29 11.87
N ILE A 35 -15.24 15.80 12.95
CA ILE A 35 -15.47 15.31 14.32
C ILE A 35 -16.65 16.08 14.91
N PHE A 36 -17.55 15.36 15.58
CA PHE A 36 -18.70 15.97 16.21
C PHE A 36 -18.30 16.82 17.43
N PRO A 37 -18.99 17.92 17.70
CA PRO A 37 -18.62 18.88 18.75
C PRO A 37 -18.41 18.25 20.13
N ASP A 38 -19.18 17.22 20.49
CA ASP A 38 -19.10 16.53 21.78
C ASP A 38 -17.74 15.82 21.98
N PHE A 39 -16.98 15.62 20.91
CA PHE A 39 -15.69 14.93 20.93
C PHE A 39 -14.50 15.88 20.62
N ALA A 40 -14.73 17.18 20.63
CA ALA A 40 -13.74 18.21 20.29
C ALA A 40 -12.45 18.07 21.11
N ASP A 41 -12.55 17.82 22.40
CA ASP A 41 -11.40 17.68 23.30
C ASP A 41 -10.51 16.49 22.95
N GLY A 42 -11.04 15.49 22.24
CA GLY A 42 -10.28 14.36 21.73
C GLY A 42 -9.28 14.71 20.63
N LEU A 43 -9.39 15.90 20.03
CA LEU A 43 -8.47 16.41 19.00
C LEU A 43 -7.26 17.15 19.57
N LEU A 44 -7.18 17.34 20.89
CA LEU A 44 -6.10 18.13 21.51
C LEU A 44 -4.73 17.56 21.10
N ARG A 45 -3.94 18.39 20.38
CA ARG A 45 -2.61 18.06 19.84
C ARG A 45 -2.57 16.94 18.80
N ILE A 46 -3.66 16.67 18.12
CA ILE A 46 -3.69 15.64 17.06
C ILE A 46 -2.76 16.03 15.90
N GLU A 47 -2.56 17.33 15.66
CA GLU A 47 -1.67 17.89 14.65
C GLU A 47 -0.17 17.57 14.85
N GLU A 48 0.22 17.13 16.04
CA GLU A 48 1.58 16.66 16.31
C GLU A 48 1.88 15.31 15.61
N ASN A 49 0.87 14.62 15.10
CA ASN A 49 1.00 13.34 14.42
C ASN A 49 0.97 13.51 12.90
N THR A 50 1.89 12.86 12.21
CA THR A 50 1.92 12.85 10.74
C THR A 50 0.93 11.86 10.14
N HIS A 51 0.61 10.78 10.84
CA HIS A 51 -0.27 9.71 10.39
C HIS A 51 -1.20 9.24 11.50
N LEU A 52 -2.39 8.83 11.09
CA LEU A 52 -3.43 8.34 11.97
C LEU A 52 -3.97 6.99 11.47
N TRP A 53 -4.37 6.13 12.40
CA TRP A 53 -5.33 5.09 12.15
C TRP A 53 -6.73 5.70 12.19
N VAL A 54 -7.48 5.51 11.12
CA VAL A 54 -8.89 5.87 11.02
C VAL A 54 -9.72 4.61 11.08
N LEU A 55 -10.61 4.53 12.05
CA LEU A 55 -11.56 3.44 12.23
C LEU A 55 -12.96 3.94 11.87
N GLY A 56 -13.55 3.32 10.86
CA GLY A 56 -14.91 3.62 10.41
C GLY A 56 -15.84 2.42 10.59
N TRP A 57 -17.11 2.64 10.31
CA TRP A 57 -18.12 1.60 10.35
C TRP A 57 -18.85 1.51 9.00
N PHE A 58 -18.83 0.34 8.36
CA PHE A 58 -19.54 0.11 7.11
C PHE A 58 -21.00 -0.26 7.38
N VAL A 59 -21.91 0.71 7.26
CA VAL A 59 -23.32 0.60 7.66
C VAL A 59 -24.05 -0.51 6.89
N ASP A 60 -23.80 -0.62 5.57
CA ASP A 60 -24.49 -1.55 4.67
C ASP A 60 -23.80 -2.91 4.53
N ALA A 61 -22.95 -3.28 5.48
CA ALA A 61 -22.20 -4.52 5.41
C ALA A 61 -23.06 -5.74 5.72
N ASP A 62 -22.87 -6.83 4.95
CA ASP A 62 -23.40 -8.15 5.28
C ASP A 62 -22.68 -8.70 6.53
N ARG A 63 -23.33 -8.64 7.66
CA ARG A 63 -22.78 -8.99 8.97
C ARG A 63 -22.84 -10.48 9.29
N GLU A 64 -23.63 -11.25 8.56
CA GLU A 64 -23.77 -12.69 8.76
C GLU A 64 -22.70 -13.49 8.01
N ARG A 65 -22.03 -12.84 7.08
CA ARG A 65 -21.04 -13.49 6.24
C ARG A 65 -19.74 -13.78 6.99
N LEU A 66 -19.38 -15.06 7.04
CA LEU A 66 -18.14 -15.55 7.67
C LEU A 66 -17.08 -15.99 6.66
N GLU A 67 -17.48 -16.23 5.42
CA GLU A 67 -16.58 -16.69 4.35
C GLU A 67 -16.83 -15.94 3.05
N LEU A 68 -15.75 -15.75 2.29
CA LEU A 68 -15.78 -15.14 0.97
C LEU A 68 -14.91 -15.92 -0.02
N VAL A 69 -15.33 -15.88 -1.28
CA VAL A 69 -14.49 -16.22 -2.42
C VAL A 69 -14.01 -14.93 -3.06
N ARG A 70 -12.72 -14.84 -3.28
CA ARG A 70 -12.07 -13.69 -3.93
C ARG A 70 -11.33 -14.17 -5.19
N PRO A 71 -12.03 -14.33 -6.33
CA PRO A 71 -11.44 -14.83 -7.56
C PRO A 71 -10.25 -13.99 -8.03
N GLU A 72 -10.31 -12.68 -7.78
CA GLU A 72 -9.28 -11.70 -8.12
C GLU A 72 -7.96 -11.93 -7.37
N TYR A 73 -7.99 -12.64 -6.24
CA TYR A 73 -6.81 -12.95 -5.44
C TYR A 73 -6.47 -14.45 -5.37
N ASP A 74 -7.38 -15.31 -5.80
CA ASP A 74 -7.20 -16.75 -5.76
C ASP A 74 -7.95 -17.41 -6.93
N PRO A 75 -7.25 -17.75 -8.05
CA PRO A 75 -7.86 -18.40 -9.22
C PRO A 75 -8.51 -19.73 -8.89
N ALA A 76 -8.01 -20.43 -7.87
CA ALA A 76 -8.63 -21.67 -7.42
C ALA A 76 -9.96 -21.44 -6.71
N ARG A 77 -10.38 -20.17 -6.58
CA ARG A 77 -11.66 -19.74 -5.98
C ARG A 77 -11.92 -20.36 -4.60
N ARG A 78 -10.87 -20.57 -3.81
CA ARG A 78 -11.01 -21.15 -2.48
C ARG A 78 -11.73 -20.19 -1.54
N ARG A 79 -12.58 -20.76 -0.69
CA ARG A 79 -13.21 -20.01 0.39
C ARG A 79 -12.19 -19.58 1.41
N ARG A 80 -12.37 -18.39 1.95
CA ARG A 80 -11.54 -17.83 3.01
C ARG A 80 -12.41 -17.19 4.09
N GLY A 81 -12.08 -17.44 5.33
CA GLY A 81 -12.71 -16.77 6.46
C GLY A 81 -12.47 -15.27 6.42
N VAL A 82 -13.50 -14.48 6.74
CA VAL A 82 -13.46 -13.01 6.68
C VAL A 82 -12.41 -12.39 7.61
N PHE A 83 -12.03 -13.07 8.69
CA PHE A 83 -11.02 -12.58 9.62
C PHE A 83 -9.60 -12.63 9.04
N GLY A 84 -9.35 -13.46 8.04
CA GLY A 84 -8.11 -13.47 7.27
C GLY A 84 -8.11 -12.49 6.08
N LEU A 85 -9.14 -11.66 5.95
CA LEU A 85 -9.33 -10.72 4.84
C LEU A 85 -9.61 -9.30 5.38
N ARG A 86 -9.40 -8.31 4.54
CA ARG A 86 -9.85 -6.92 4.78
C ARG A 86 -11.15 -6.65 4.01
N SER A 87 -12.14 -7.53 4.14
CA SER A 87 -13.42 -7.36 3.46
C SER A 87 -14.40 -6.55 4.30
N VAL A 88 -15.30 -5.87 3.62
CA VAL A 88 -16.40 -5.11 4.24
C VAL A 88 -17.39 -6.07 4.93
N ALA A 89 -17.74 -7.19 4.26
CA ALA A 89 -18.67 -8.18 4.81
C ALA A 89 -18.01 -8.97 5.95
N ARG A 90 -18.49 -8.75 7.18
CA ARG A 90 -18.03 -9.40 8.42
C ARG A 90 -18.94 -9.05 9.59
N PRO A 91 -18.93 -9.83 10.69
CA PRO A 91 -19.80 -9.59 11.85
C PRO A 91 -19.68 -8.16 12.43
N ASN A 92 -18.47 -7.68 12.59
CA ASN A 92 -18.17 -6.30 12.99
C ASN A 92 -17.47 -5.60 11.83
N PRO A 93 -18.20 -4.85 10.99
CA PRO A 93 -17.67 -4.26 9.76
C PRO A 93 -16.89 -2.97 10.06
N ILE A 94 -15.89 -3.09 10.93
CA ILE A 94 -14.97 -2.00 11.26
C ILE A 94 -13.99 -1.84 10.10
N ALA A 95 -14.02 -0.67 9.49
CA ALA A 95 -13.01 -0.21 8.56
C ALA A 95 -11.75 0.22 9.31
N LEU A 96 -10.57 0.02 8.71
CA LEU A 96 -9.30 0.41 9.30
C LEU A 96 -8.34 0.85 8.21
N THR A 97 -7.95 2.12 8.21
CA THR A 97 -6.97 2.66 7.25
C THR A 97 -5.97 3.56 7.96
N ALA A 98 -4.69 3.34 7.68
CA ALA A 98 -3.65 4.29 8.05
C ALA A 98 -3.61 5.39 6.98
N THR A 99 -3.65 6.65 7.41
CA THR A 99 -3.67 7.80 6.51
C THR A 99 -2.76 8.91 7.01
N ARG A 100 -2.24 9.72 6.10
CA ARG A 100 -1.48 10.93 6.45
C ARG A 100 -2.44 12.04 6.86
N LEU A 101 -2.14 12.70 7.96
CA LEU A 101 -2.80 13.94 8.38
C LEU A 101 -2.18 15.11 7.61
N LEU A 102 -2.98 15.79 6.80
CA LEU A 102 -2.53 16.90 5.96
C LEU A 102 -2.74 18.25 6.63
N ALA A 103 -3.89 18.42 7.30
CA ALA A 103 -4.25 19.65 8.01
C ALA A 103 -5.30 19.38 9.08
N VAL A 104 -5.37 20.27 10.07
CA VAL A 104 -6.42 20.31 11.10
C VAL A 104 -7.02 21.71 11.11
N GLU A 105 -8.33 21.81 10.86
CA GLU A 105 -9.06 23.08 10.81
C GLU A 105 -10.29 23.00 11.72
N GLY A 106 -10.10 23.37 12.98
CA GLY A 106 -11.14 23.22 14.00
C GLY A 106 -11.48 21.74 14.23
N LEU A 107 -12.72 21.34 13.89
CA LEU A 107 -13.20 19.96 14.00
C LEU A 107 -12.98 19.12 12.73
N ARG A 108 -12.32 19.67 11.72
CA ARG A 108 -12.08 19.02 10.45
C ARG A 108 -10.63 18.62 10.28
N LEU A 109 -10.42 17.35 9.92
CA LEU A 109 -9.11 16.79 9.62
C LEU A 109 -9.06 16.45 8.14
N ARG A 110 -8.16 17.07 7.39
CA ARG A 110 -7.89 16.69 6.01
C ARG A 110 -6.84 15.60 5.97
N VAL A 111 -7.14 14.49 5.30
CA VAL A 111 -6.32 13.28 5.28
C VAL A 111 -6.17 12.71 3.87
N ALA A 112 -5.06 12.04 3.61
CA ALA A 112 -4.85 11.31 2.35
C ALA A 112 -3.78 10.20 2.50
N PRO A 113 -3.99 9.04 1.85
CA PRO A 113 -5.23 8.61 1.23
C PRO A 113 -6.22 8.01 2.24
N LEU A 114 -7.51 8.09 1.97
CA LEU A 114 -8.56 7.41 2.72
C LEU A 114 -9.48 6.66 1.74
N ASP A 115 -9.77 5.39 2.00
CA ASP A 115 -10.58 4.51 1.16
C ASP A 115 -12.02 4.35 1.67
N PHE A 116 -12.50 5.34 2.44
CA PHE A 116 -13.88 5.41 2.92
C PHE A 116 -14.71 6.30 2.02
N ILE A 117 -15.95 5.85 1.73
CA ILE A 117 -16.90 6.63 0.97
C ILE A 117 -17.53 7.74 1.82
N ASP A 118 -18.13 8.72 1.13
CA ASP A 118 -18.84 9.82 1.75
C ASP A 118 -19.92 9.32 2.73
N GLY A 119 -20.06 10.00 3.86
CA GLY A 119 -21.01 9.64 4.92
C GLY A 119 -20.58 8.45 5.80
N THR A 120 -19.41 7.86 5.62
CA THR A 120 -18.93 6.77 6.50
C THR A 120 -18.76 7.27 7.92
N PRO A 121 -19.48 6.67 8.92
CA PRO A 121 -19.28 7.03 10.34
C PRO A 121 -17.86 6.69 10.81
N ILE A 122 -17.24 7.60 11.53
CA ILE A 122 -15.96 7.38 12.22
C ILE A 122 -16.25 6.96 13.65
N VAL A 123 -15.66 5.85 14.07
CA VAL A 123 -15.84 5.28 15.42
C VAL A 123 -14.64 5.49 16.32
N ASP A 124 -13.46 5.70 15.74
CA ASP A 124 -12.24 6.00 16.52
C ASP A 124 -11.15 6.60 15.64
N LEU A 125 -10.24 7.35 16.24
CA LEU A 125 -8.98 7.79 15.67
C LEU A 125 -7.84 7.39 16.63
N LYS A 126 -6.75 6.90 16.08
CA LYS A 126 -5.54 6.59 16.88
C LYS A 126 -4.31 7.11 16.16
N ARG A 127 -3.31 7.57 16.92
CA ARG A 127 -2.01 7.86 16.33
C ARG A 127 -1.42 6.60 15.67
N TYR A 128 -0.81 6.76 14.52
CA TYR A 128 0.03 5.73 13.93
C TYR A 128 1.41 5.75 14.62
N SER A 129 1.86 4.63 15.15
CA SER A 129 3.15 4.51 15.82
C SER A 129 4.05 3.53 15.08
N PRO A 130 5.09 3.98 14.34
CA PRO A 130 5.94 3.10 13.54
C PRO A 130 6.52 1.93 14.32
N SER A 131 6.86 2.13 15.59
CA SER A 131 7.43 1.08 16.44
C SER A 131 6.46 -0.06 16.80
N TRP A 132 5.14 0.19 16.66
CA TRP A 132 4.08 -0.77 16.96
C TRP A 132 3.36 -1.25 15.70
N ASP A 133 3.16 -0.36 14.74
CA ASP A 133 2.24 -0.58 13.63
C ASP A 133 2.97 -1.03 12.36
N CYS A 134 4.29 -0.77 12.24
CA CYS A 134 5.07 -1.12 11.08
C CYS A 134 5.83 -2.44 11.31
N ILE A 135 5.33 -3.53 10.73
CA ILE A 135 6.04 -4.83 10.69
C ILE A 135 6.48 -5.08 9.25
N PHE A 136 7.66 -4.56 8.90
CA PHE A 136 8.17 -4.64 7.53
C PHE A 136 8.36 -6.08 7.04
N SER A 137 8.65 -7.03 7.93
CA SER A 137 8.79 -8.46 7.61
C SER A 137 7.46 -9.21 7.50
N ALA A 138 6.32 -8.55 7.79
CA ALA A 138 5.00 -9.20 7.72
C ALA A 138 4.69 -9.68 6.30
N ARG A 139 4.09 -10.85 6.21
CA ARG A 139 3.62 -11.46 4.97
C ARG A 139 2.13 -11.76 5.08
N SER A 140 1.40 -11.56 4.00
CA SER A 140 -0.01 -11.88 3.92
C SER A 140 -0.25 -13.13 3.08
N SER A 141 -1.42 -13.75 3.26
CA SER A 141 -1.84 -14.86 2.39
C SER A 141 -2.04 -14.42 0.93
N ARG A 142 -2.24 -13.14 0.68
CA ARG A 142 -2.35 -12.53 -0.65
C ARG A 142 -1.04 -12.64 -1.41
N ASP A 143 0.09 -12.56 -0.71
CA ASP A 143 1.42 -12.64 -1.28
C ASP A 143 1.72 -14.01 -1.94
N ARG A 144 0.92 -15.05 -1.65
CA ARG A 144 1.09 -16.39 -2.23
C ARG A 144 0.44 -16.58 -3.58
N TYR A 145 -0.47 -15.69 -3.98
CA TYR A 145 -1.34 -15.85 -5.14
C TYR A 145 -1.29 -14.65 -6.06
N LEU A 146 -0.07 -14.19 -6.36
CA LEU A 146 0.14 -13.17 -7.36
C LEU A 146 -0.08 -13.79 -8.73
N ILE A 147 -1.14 -13.37 -9.44
CA ILE A 147 -1.54 -13.97 -10.70
C ILE A 147 -1.58 -12.93 -11.80
N ASP A 148 -1.98 -11.75 -11.45
CA ASP A 148 -2.12 -10.65 -12.39
C ASP A 148 -0.95 -9.66 -12.21
N TRP A 149 0.18 -10.04 -12.81
CA TRP A 149 1.41 -9.25 -12.73
C TRP A 149 1.26 -7.91 -13.45
N ASP A 150 0.42 -7.85 -14.49
CA ASP A 150 0.31 -6.69 -15.40
C ASP A 150 -0.88 -5.78 -15.07
N SER A 151 -1.58 -6.01 -13.97
CA SER A 151 -2.73 -5.19 -13.63
C SER A 151 -2.33 -3.81 -13.07
N PRO A 152 -3.11 -2.76 -13.39
CA PRO A 152 -2.94 -1.44 -12.78
C PRO A 152 -3.07 -1.47 -11.26
N GLU A 153 -3.92 -2.33 -10.72
CA GLU A 153 -4.13 -2.52 -9.29
C GLU A 153 -2.87 -3.07 -8.62
N ARG A 154 -2.16 -3.99 -9.28
CA ARG A 154 -0.89 -4.52 -8.77
C ARG A 154 0.18 -3.45 -8.77
N LEU A 155 0.29 -2.67 -9.82
CA LEU A 155 1.22 -1.55 -9.87
C LEU A 155 0.94 -0.54 -8.76
N ALA A 156 -0.32 -0.18 -8.56
CA ALA A 156 -0.74 0.73 -7.49
C ALA A 156 -0.39 0.19 -6.09
N GLU A 157 -0.48 -1.13 -5.87
CA GLU A 157 -0.05 -1.75 -4.61
C GLU A 157 1.46 -1.65 -4.40
N TYR A 158 2.25 -1.94 -5.42
CA TYR A 158 3.70 -1.80 -5.34
C TYR A 158 4.11 -0.35 -5.10
N GLU A 159 3.50 0.59 -5.80
CA GLU A 159 3.75 2.02 -5.57
C GLU A 159 3.44 2.42 -4.13
N ARG A 160 2.30 1.98 -3.58
CA ARG A 160 1.93 2.29 -2.19
C ARG A 160 2.90 1.69 -1.19
N GLU A 161 3.29 0.41 -1.35
CA GLU A 161 4.24 -0.25 -0.47
C GLU A 161 5.61 0.45 -0.50
N ALA A 162 6.11 0.77 -1.68
CA ALA A 162 7.37 1.47 -1.84
C ALA A 162 7.31 2.91 -1.31
N THR A 163 6.19 3.62 -1.52
CA THR A 163 5.97 4.97 -0.98
C THR A 163 5.95 4.97 0.55
N ASN A 164 5.29 3.98 1.16
CA ASN A 164 5.25 3.86 2.63
C ASN A 164 6.64 3.65 3.25
N PHE A 165 7.54 3.03 2.53
CA PHE A 165 8.93 2.85 2.95
C PHE A 165 9.79 4.08 2.66
N HIS A 166 9.70 4.61 1.45
CA HIS A 166 10.51 5.73 0.96
C HIS A 166 10.09 7.09 1.54
N GLY A 167 8.81 7.27 1.90
CA GLY A 167 8.24 8.49 2.48
C GLY A 167 7.48 9.37 1.50
N GLU A 168 7.73 9.25 0.19
CA GLU A 168 7.02 10.00 -0.85
C GLU A 168 6.90 9.21 -2.16
N LEU A 169 5.88 9.54 -2.95
CA LEU A 169 5.76 8.99 -4.30
C LEU A 169 6.62 9.80 -5.27
N CYS A 170 7.69 9.20 -5.76
CA CYS A 170 8.58 9.80 -6.73
C CYS A 170 8.74 8.90 -7.98
N ARG A 171 9.37 9.42 -9.04
CA ARG A 171 9.60 8.66 -10.28
C ARG A 171 10.35 7.35 -10.06
N TRP A 172 11.27 7.31 -9.10
CA TRP A 172 12.06 6.11 -8.80
C TRP A 172 11.24 5.03 -8.10
N VAL A 173 10.27 5.42 -7.27
CA VAL A 173 9.28 4.51 -6.69
C VAL A 173 8.45 3.87 -7.79
N VAL A 174 7.94 4.65 -8.74
CA VAL A 174 7.17 4.13 -9.89
C VAL A 174 8.02 3.20 -10.76
N ILE A 175 9.27 3.58 -11.06
CA ILE A 175 10.20 2.74 -11.83
C ILE A 175 10.50 1.44 -11.09
N GLY A 176 10.78 1.49 -9.79
CA GLY A 176 10.98 0.30 -8.96
C GLY A 176 9.79 -0.64 -9.00
N ALA A 177 8.59 -0.12 -8.85
CA ALA A 177 7.34 -0.88 -8.96
C ALA A 177 7.19 -1.54 -10.34
N ARG A 178 7.51 -0.81 -11.43
CA ARG A 178 7.49 -1.32 -12.80
C ARG A 178 8.54 -2.41 -13.05
N LEU A 179 9.75 -2.27 -12.50
CA LEU A 179 10.78 -3.32 -12.59
C LEU A 179 10.33 -4.60 -11.89
N ILE A 180 9.72 -4.50 -10.72
CA ILE A 180 9.21 -5.66 -9.99
C ILE A 180 8.01 -6.31 -10.71
N GLN A 181 7.12 -5.50 -11.27
CA GLN A 181 6.01 -6.00 -12.10
C GLN A 181 6.55 -6.79 -13.30
N HIS A 182 7.52 -6.22 -14.01
CA HIS A 182 8.15 -6.87 -15.17
C HIS A 182 8.90 -8.16 -14.78
N LEU A 183 9.61 -8.16 -13.66
CA LEU A 183 10.26 -9.34 -13.11
C LEU A 183 9.27 -10.48 -12.86
N GLY A 184 8.08 -10.15 -12.34
CA GLY A 184 6.99 -11.10 -12.16
C GLY A 184 6.52 -11.71 -13.48
N LEU A 185 6.39 -10.92 -14.54
CA LEU A 185 6.06 -11.39 -15.89
C LEU A 185 7.14 -12.32 -16.46
N LEU A 186 8.42 -11.97 -16.27
CA LEU A 186 9.55 -12.73 -16.79
C LEU A 186 9.71 -14.10 -16.11
N TRP A 187 9.53 -14.17 -14.80
CA TRP A 187 9.94 -15.34 -14.02
C TRP A 187 8.81 -15.99 -13.24
N THR A 188 7.65 -15.34 -13.13
CA THR A 188 6.53 -15.81 -12.30
C THR A 188 6.98 -16.03 -10.85
N VAL A 189 7.86 -15.14 -10.35
CA VAL A 189 8.44 -15.20 -9.01
C VAL A 189 7.80 -14.15 -8.11
N HIS A 190 7.52 -14.55 -6.88
CA HIS A 190 7.07 -13.60 -5.87
C HIS A 190 8.20 -12.60 -5.53
N PRO A 191 7.95 -11.27 -5.49
CA PRO A 191 9.00 -10.29 -5.21
C PRO A 191 9.74 -10.52 -3.90
N LYS A 192 9.05 -11.03 -2.87
CA LYS A 192 9.62 -11.34 -1.54
C LYS A 192 10.12 -12.78 -1.40
N ASP A 193 10.32 -13.49 -2.51
CA ASP A 193 10.91 -14.84 -2.49
C ASP A 193 12.30 -14.80 -1.84
N GLU A 194 12.59 -15.80 -0.99
CA GLU A 194 13.83 -15.82 -0.20
C GLU A 194 15.09 -16.06 -1.03
N ASP A 195 14.93 -16.66 -2.22
CA ASP A 195 16.02 -16.86 -3.18
C ASP A 195 16.27 -15.62 -4.05
N LEU A 196 15.36 -14.64 -4.06
CA LEU A 196 15.53 -13.42 -4.85
C LEU A 196 16.59 -12.52 -4.21
N ARG A 197 17.58 -12.12 -5.02
CA ARG A 197 18.64 -11.17 -4.66
C ARG A 197 18.61 -9.98 -5.60
N VAL A 198 18.93 -8.83 -5.06
CA VAL A 198 18.92 -7.56 -5.78
C VAL A 198 20.28 -6.90 -5.65
N THR A 199 20.80 -6.40 -6.74
CA THR A 199 21.98 -5.52 -6.74
C THR A 199 21.57 -4.16 -7.27
N VAL A 200 21.91 -3.10 -6.54
CA VAL A 200 21.58 -1.70 -6.89
C VAL A 200 22.85 -0.87 -7.03
N SER A 201 22.74 0.23 -7.74
CA SER A 201 23.82 1.18 -7.89
C SER A 201 23.97 2.07 -6.65
N ASP A 202 25.22 2.45 -6.32
CA ASP A 202 25.53 3.49 -5.32
C ASP A 202 25.50 4.92 -5.90
N ASP A 203 25.14 5.07 -7.18
CA ASP A 203 24.96 6.39 -7.79
C ASP A 203 23.89 7.20 -7.01
N PRO A 204 24.24 8.37 -6.49
CA PRO A 204 23.29 9.20 -5.72
C PRO A 204 21.98 9.51 -6.45
N ALA A 205 22.00 9.56 -7.79
CA ALA A 205 20.82 9.76 -8.61
C ALA A 205 19.84 8.56 -8.61
N LEU A 206 20.30 7.38 -8.15
CA LEU A 206 19.55 6.12 -8.17
C LEU A 206 19.21 5.60 -6.77
N THR A 207 19.58 6.29 -5.71
CA THR A 207 19.38 5.81 -4.32
C THR A 207 17.91 5.63 -3.96
N HIS A 208 17.03 6.49 -4.45
CA HIS A 208 15.58 6.34 -4.26
C HIS A 208 15.04 5.03 -4.87
N LEU A 209 15.64 4.55 -5.95
CA LEU A 209 15.29 3.26 -6.53
C LEU A 209 15.66 2.10 -5.61
N ALA A 210 16.79 2.21 -4.89
CA ALA A 210 17.19 1.20 -3.92
C ALA A 210 16.15 1.04 -2.80
N ASP A 211 15.58 2.14 -2.31
CA ASP A 211 14.50 2.11 -1.32
C ASP A 211 13.27 1.38 -1.85
N ALA A 212 12.84 1.71 -3.06
CA ALA A 212 11.70 1.05 -3.69
C ALA A 212 11.93 -0.47 -3.83
N LEU A 213 13.12 -0.88 -4.27
CA LEU A 213 13.46 -2.30 -4.43
C LEU A 213 13.58 -3.02 -3.08
N GLN A 214 14.12 -2.38 -2.04
CA GLN A 214 14.14 -2.94 -0.68
C GLN A 214 12.73 -3.18 -0.16
N ALA A 215 11.85 -2.17 -0.29
CA ALA A 215 10.46 -2.28 0.14
C ALA A 215 9.75 -3.47 -0.51
N LEU A 216 9.85 -3.56 -1.83
CA LEU A 216 9.09 -4.52 -2.63
C LEU A 216 9.64 -5.95 -2.55
N THR A 217 10.94 -6.11 -2.33
CA THR A 217 11.57 -7.44 -2.31
C THR A 217 11.91 -7.92 -0.90
N ALA A 218 11.84 -7.05 0.10
CA ALA A 218 12.37 -7.29 1.44
C ALA A 218 13.86 -7.74 1.44
N ALA A 219 14.58 -7.46 0.36
CA ALA A 219 16.03 -7.65 0.29
C ALA A 219 16.71 -6.47 0.99
N THR A 220 17.57 -6.74 1.96
CA THR A 220 18.33 -5.73 2.70
C THR A 220 19.80 -6.10 2.76
N LEU A 221 20.66 -5.13 3.08
CA LEU A 221 22.07 -5.41 3.35
C LEU A 221 22.22 -6.41 4.50
N GLY A 222 21.40 -6.26 5.56
CA GLY A 222 21.47 -7.10 6.76
C GLY A 222 21.10 -8.56 6.53
N ASN A 223 20.16 -8.85 5.62
CA ASN A 223 19.81 -10.23 5.28
C ASN A 223 20.64 -10.80 4.09
N GLY A 224 21.59 -10.03 3.57
CA GLY A 224 22.49 -10.43 2.50
C GLY A 224 21.86 -10.57 1.11
N ARG A 225 20.59 -10.19 0.95
CA ARG A 225 19.89 -10.28 -0.33
C ARG A 225 19.97 -9.01 -1.16
N LEU A 226 20.33 -7.87 -0.56
CA LEU A 226 20.65 -6.63 -1.26
C LEU A 226 22.17 -6.46 -1.32
N ARG A 227 22.69 -6.09 -2.49
CA ARG A 227 24.08 -5.70 -2.70
C ARG A 227 24.13 -4.33 -3.37
N VAL A 228 25.20 -3.60 -3.12
CA VAL A 228 25.46 -2.31 -3.74
C VAL A 228 26.69 -2.44 -4.65
N THR A 229 26.66 -1.78 -5.79
CA THR A 229 27.75 -1.75 -6.78
C THR A 229 27.94 -0.34 -7.31
N SER A 230 29.17 -0.02 -7.76
CA SER A 230 29.46 1.24 -8.44
C SER A 230 28.99 1.29 -9.91
N GLU A 231 28.54 0.17 -10.45
CA GLU A 231 27.97 0.15 -11.79
C GLU A 231 26.56 0.75 -11.79
N ARG A 232 26.25 1.59 -12.79
CA ARG A 232 24.91 2.18 -12.97
C ARG A 232 23.89 1.16 -13.50
N LYS A 233 23.75 0.06 -12.79
CA LYS A 233 22.90 -1.07 -13.17
C LYS A 233 22.08 -1.55 -11.99
N VAL A 234 20.96 -2.19 -12.29
CA VAL A 234 20.17 -2.98 -11.35
C VAL A 234 20.18 -4.42 -11.83
N SER A 235 20.45 -5.35 -10.92
CA SER A 235 20.41 -6.78 -11.23
C SER A 235 19.51 -7.52 -10.27
N PHE A 236 18.72 -8.42 -10.82
CA PHE A 236 17.94 -9.40 -10.08
C PHE A 236 18.52 -10.77 -10.34
N THR A 237 18.65 -11.57 -9.31
CA THR A 237 19.09 -12.97 -9.40
C THR A 237 18.12 -13.84 -8.60
N TRP A 238 17.59 -14.88 -9.24
CA TRP A 238 16.71 -15.85 -8.61
C TRP A 238 17.10 -17.25 -9.07
N ARG A 239 17.67 -18.02 -8.17
CA ARG A 239 18.27 -19.33 -8.47
C ARG A 239 19.35 -19.17 -9.56
N GLU A 240 19.18 -19.82 -10.72
CA GLU A 240 20.10 -19.75 -11.85
C GLU A 240 19.76 -18.63 -12.85
N ARG A 241 18.65 -17.91 -12.63
CA ARG A 241 18.20 -16.83 -13.52
C ARG A 241 18.81 -15.51 -13.09
N ARG A 242 19.18 -14.71 -14.06
CA ARG A 242 19.66 -13.35 -13.85
C ARG A 242 19.03 -12.40 -14.87
N TRP A 243 18.62 -11.24 -14.39
CA TRP A 243 18.16 -10.13 -15.22
C TRP A 243 18.89 -8.88 -14.78
N THR A 244 19.63 -8.25 -15.69
CA THR A 244 20.41 -7.06 -15.42
C THR A 244 20.01 -5.96 -16.38
N VAL A 245 19.79 -4.77 -15.86
CA VAL A 245 19.35 -3.61 -16.63
C VAL A 245 20.18 -2.38 -16.27
N ALA A 246 20.50 -1.59 -17.28
CA ALA A 246 21.00 -0.22 -17.12
C ALA A 246 19.83 0.75 -17.28
N LEU A 247 19.75 1.74 -16.39
CA LEU A 247 18.71 2.76 -16.48
C LEU A 247 19.05 3.78 -17.57
N ARG A 248 18.12 4.00 -18.47
CA ARG A 248 18.24 5.04 -19.50
C ARG A 248 18.12 6.43 -18.88
N PRO A 249 18.67 7.47 -19.53
CA PRO A 249 18.32 8.83 -19.18
C PRO A 249 16.80 9.01 -19.22
N LEU A 250 16.23 9.38 -18.08
CA LEU A 250 14.77 9.50 -17.98
C LEU A 250 14.32 10.82 -18.63
N PRO A 251 13.28 10.77 -19.46
CA PRO A 251 12.67 11.98 -19.99
C PRO A 251 12.03 12.81 -18.88
N ASP A 252 11.95 14.11 -19.09
CA ASP A 252 11.20 15.01 -18.20
C ASP A 252 9.69 14.85 -18.50
N LEU A 253 9.06 13.95 -17.79
CA LEU A 253 7.65 13.59 -17.94
C LEU A 253 6.94 13.65 -16.58
N PRO A 254 5.64 13.93 -16.59
CA PRO A 254 4.82 13.81 -15.41
C PRO A 254 4.84 12.36 -14.88
N LEU A 255 4.68 12.21 -13.57
CA LEU A 255 4.78 10.93 -12.88
C LEU A 255 3.87 9.84 -13.48
N GLU A 256 2.66 10.24 -13.86
CA GLU A 256 1.65 9.36 -14.48
C GLU A 256 2.16 8.68 -15.76
N ALA A 257 2.98 9.37 -16.54
CA ALA A 257 3.51 8.84 -17.80
C ALA A 257 4.43 7.65 -17.58
N PHE A 258 5.17 7.60 -16.44
CA PHE A 258 6.05 6.48 -16.11
C PHE A 258 5.30 5.16 -15.85
N ARG A 259 4.02 5.22 -15.48
CA ARG A 259 3.18 4.04 -15.26
C ARG A 259 2.87 3.28 -16.54
N SER A 260 2.78 3.97 -17.67
CA SER A 260 2.37 3.40 -18.96
C SER A 260 3.51 3.29 -19.99
N LEU A 261 4.70 3.82 -19.70
CA LEU A 261 5.84 3.68 -20.60
C LEU A 261 6.22 2.19 -20.77
N ALA A 262 6.53 1.77 -21.98
CA ALA A 262 7.12 0.46 -22.22
C ALA A 262 8.43 0.32 -21.43
N ILE A 263 8.70 -0.86 -20.87
CA ILE A 263 9.86 -1.07 -19.98
C ILE A 263 11.18 -0.80 -20.72
N GLU A 264 11.24 -1.10 -22.00
CA GLU A 264 12.39 -0.89 -22.88
C GLU A 264 12.72 0.60 -23.09
N ARG A 265 11.80 1.50 -22.73
CA ARG A 265 12.05 2.94 -22.71
C ARG A 265 12.63 3.43 -21.38
N LEU A 266 12.54 2.64 -20.33
CA LEU A 266 13.09 2.93 -19.02
C LEU A 266 14.47 2.32 -18.82
N VAL A 267 14.71 1.15 -19.42
CA VAL A 267 15.95 0.38 -19.21
C VAL A 267 16.49 -0.20 -20.52
N ASP A 268 17.79 -0.45 -20.50
CA ASP A 268 18.49 -1.30 -21.47
C ASP A 268 18.86 -2.62 -20.79
N GLU A 269 18.49 -3.74 -21.38
CA GLU A 269 18.92 -5.05 -20.89
C GLU A 269 20.43 -5.21 -21.12
N CYS A 270 21.12 -5.68 -20.10
CA CYS A 270 22.54 -6.00 -20.15
C CYS A 270 22.72 -7.52 -20.22
N SER A 271 23.42 -7.97 -21.25
CA SER A 271 23.83 -9.37 -21.41
C SER A 271 24.79 -9.82 -20.30
#